data_2911c5d83e87a70a9551ca971406e38a
#
_entry.id   2911c5d83e87a70a9551ca971406e38a
#
_cell.length_a   1.000
_cell.length_b   1.000
_cell.length_c   1.000
_cell.angle_alpha   90.00
_cell.angle_beta   90.00
_cell.angle_gamma   90.00
#
_symmetry.space_group_name_H-M   'P 1'
#
loop_
_entity.id
_entity.type
_entity.pdbx_description
1 polymer ?
#
loop_
_entity_poly.entity_id
_entity_poly.type
_entity_poly.pdbx_seq_one_letter_code
_entity_poly.pdbx_strand_id
1 'polypeptide(L)'
;DVLRALSDEKQHISDYLDIFQFWFRDVLMFKATREIDNLVFKQEINYIKEQASQRSYENLEKILEALEKTKVRLRANVNFELALELLFLTIRES
;
A
#
# COMPACT_ATOMS: atom_id res chain seq x y z
N ASP A 1 -12.40 22.80 -13.84
CA ASP A 1 -11.31 23.74 -13.61
C ASP A 1 -10.08 23.02 -13.05
N VAL A 2 -8.98 23.75 -12.91
CA VAL A 2 -7.69 23.18 -12.48
C VAL A 2 -7.76 22.62 -11.07
N LEU A 3 -8.40 23.31 -10.14
CA LEU A 3 -8.51 22.87 -8.75
C LEU A 3 -9.33 21.59 -8.65
N ARG A 4 -10.37 21.47 -9.43
CA ARG A 4 -11.22 20.28 -9.45
C ARG A 4 -10.45 19.09 -10.03
N ALA A 5 -9.69 19.31 -11.10
CA ALA A 5 -8.87 18.28 -11.72
C ALA A 5 -7.79 17.76 -10.74
N LEU A 6 -7.15 18.66 -10.00
CA LEU A 6 -6.16 18.29 -8.99
C LEU A 6 -6.81 17.50 -7.84
N SER A 7 -8.00 17.90 -7.42
CA SER A 7 -8.75 17.20 -6.38
C SER A 7 -9.12 15.79 -6.82
N ASP A 8 -9.57 15.62 -8.06
CA ASP A 8 -9.92 14.33 -8.63
C ASP A 8 -8.68 13.42 -8.74
N GLU A 9 -7.56 14.00 -9.17
CA GLU A 9 -6.29 13.28 -9.27
C GLU A 9 -5.84 12.76 -7.90
N LYS A 10 -5.90 13.59 -6.87
CA LYS A 10 -5.57 13.19 -5.50
C LYS A 10 -6.49 12.08 -5.00
N GLN A 11 -7.77 12.14 -5.34
CA GLN A 11 -8.73 11.12 -4.94
C GLN A 11 -8.39 9.77 -5.60
N HIS A 12 -8.02 9.77 -6.87
CA HIS A 12 -7.61 8.55 -7.56
C HIS A 12 -6.35 7.94 -6.93
N ILE A 13 -5.38 8.78 -6.59
CA ILE A 13 -4.15 8.32 -5.93
C ILE A 13 -4.48 7.73 -4.56
N SER A 14 -5.35 8.38 -3.80
CA SER A 14 -5.78 7.87 -2.50
C SER A 14 -6.45 6.50 -2.63
N ASP A 15 -7.27 6.30 -3.64
CA ASP A 15 -7.92 5.02 -3.91
C ASP A 15 -6.90 3.92 -4.22
N TYR A 16 -5.88 4.23 -5.03
CA TYR A 16 -4.79 3.28 -5.31
C TYR A 16 -4.00 2.94 -4.04
N LEU A 17 -3.75 3.93 -3.19
CA LEU A 17 -3.05 3.69 -1.92
C LEU A 17 -3.86 2.77 -1.02
N ASP A 18 -5.19 2.91 -1.01
CA ASP A 18 -6.07 2.01 -0.26
C ASP A 18 -5.96 0.57 -0.77
N ILE A 19 -5.93 0.39 -2.10
CA ILE A 19 -5.78 -0.93 -2.71
C ILE A 19 -4.46 -1.55 -2.31
N PHE A 20 -3.36 -0.81 -2.40
CA PHE A 20 -2.04 -1.29 -1.97
C PHE A 20 -2.03 -1.65 -0.49
N GLN A 21 -2.70 -0.86 0.33
CA GLN A 21 -2.80 -1.13 1.76
C GLN A 21 -3.51 -2.45 2.04
N PHE A 22 -4.63 -2.70 1.37
CA PHE A 22 -5.34 -3.98 1.50
C PHE A 22 -4.47 -5.13 1.01
N TRP A 23 -3.73 -4.95 -0.08
CA TRP A 23 -2.85 -5.97 -0.61
C TRP A 23 -1.76 -6.36 0.41
N PHE A 24 -1.04 -5.40 0.93
CA PHE A 24 0.05 -5.67 1.87
C PHE A 24 -0.48 -6.16 3.22
N ARG A 25 -1.67 -5.75 3.62
CA ARG A 25 -2.33 -6.34 4.79
C ARG A 25 -2.64 -7.81 4.57
N ASP A 26 -3.14 -8.17 3.39
CA ASP A 26 -3.39 -9.57 3.06
C ASP A 26 -2.11 -10.40 3.11
N VAL A 27 -1.01 -9.87 2.56
CA VAL A 27 0.29 -10.53 2.59
C VAL A 27 0.73 -10.77 4.04
N LEU A 28 0.64 -9.74 4.87
CA LEU A 28 1.01 -9.84 6.28
C LEU A 28 0.12 -10.83 7.03
N MET A 29 -1.18 -10.74 6.82
CA MET A 29 -2.16 -11.63 7.45
C MET A 29 -1.91 -13.07 7.07
N PHE A 30 -1.71 -13.36 5.79
CA PHE A 30 -1.41 -14.70 5.33
C PHE A 30 -0.09 -15.21 5.91
N LYS A 31 0.93 -14.35 5.95
CA LYS A 31 2.23 -14.71 6.54
C LYS A 31 2.06 -15.13 8.01
N ALA A 32 1.21 -14.43 8.74
CA ALA A 32 0.99 -14.69 10.16
C ALA A 32 0.10 -15.90 10.44
N THR A 33 -0.98 -16.08 9.67
CA THR A 33 -2.02 -17.05 9.99
C THR A 33 -2.08 -18.25 9.04
N ARG A 34 -1.59 -18.10 7.82
CA ARG A 34 -1.71 -19.09 6.74
C ARG A 34 -3.16 -19.33 6.32
N GLU A 35 -4.09 -18.51 6.77
CA GLU A 35 -5.51 -18.62 6.43
C GLU A 35 -5.82 -17.78 5.21
N ILE A 36 -6.68 -18.32 4.33
CA ILE A 36 -7.03 -17.69 3.06
C ILE A 36 -8.39 -17.01 3.13
N ASP A 37 -9.32 -17.56 3.90
CA ASP A 37 -10.73 -17.17 3.89
C ASP A 37 -10.99 -15.71 4.23
N ASN A 38 -10.13 -15.09 5.04
CA ASN A 38 -10.30 -13.71 5.48
C ASN A 38 -9.58 -12.68 4.61
N LEU A 39 -8.93 -13.13 3.53
CA LEU A 39 -8.20 -12.23 2.64
C LEU A 39 -9.14 -11.50 1.68
N VAL A 40 -8.82 -10.25 1.39
CA VAL A 40 -9.55 -9.45 0.40
C VAL A 40 -9.25 -9.99 -1.02
N PHE A 41 -8.01 -10.31 -1.31
CA PHE A 41 -7.56 -10.76 -2.63
C PHE A 41 -7.34 -12.28 -2.66
N LYS A 42 -8.32 -13.05 -2.21
CA LYS A 42 -8.23 -14.51 -2.16
C LYS A 42 -7.83 -15.15 -3.49
N GLN A 43 -8.34 -14.61 -4.58
CA GLN A 43 -8.10 -15.15 -5.91
C GLN A 43 -6.64 -14.99 -6.36
N GLU A 44 -5.91 -14.09 -5.70
CA GLU A 44 -4.50 -13.83 -5.97
C GLU A 44 -3.59 -14.52 -4.95
N ILE A 45 -4.06 -15.63 -4.38
CA ILE A 45 -3.34 -16.32 -3.29
C ILE A 45 -1.92 -16.73 -3.69
N ASN A 46 -1.69 -17.11 -4.94
CA ASN A 46 -0.36 -17.52 -5.37
C ASN A 46 0.66 -16.37 -5.28
N TYR A 47 0.23 -15.16 -5.65
CA TYR A 47 1.07 -13.96 -5.52
C TYR A 47 1.26 -13.57 -4.06
N ILE A 48 0.21 -13.72 -3.26
CA ILE A 48 0.27 -13.44 -1.82
C ILE A 48 1.27 -14.37 -1.14
N LYS A 49 1.25 -15.66 -1.47
CA LYS A 49 2.20 -16.64 -0.95
C LYS A 49 3.64 -16.28 -1.31
N GLU A 50 3.86 -15.88 -2.55
CA GLU A 50 5.18 -15.47 -3.02
C GLU A 50 5.68 -14.25 -2.26
N GLN A 51 4.87 -13.22 -2.14
CA GLN A 51 5.22 -12.01 -1.39
C GLN A 51 5.46 -12.31 0.09
N ALA A 52 4.63 -13.15 0.69
CA ALA A 52 4.77 -13.53 2.09
C ALA A 52 6.09 -14.27 2.34
N SER A 53 6.56 -15.07 1.39
CA SER A 53 7.83 -15.79 1.52
C SER A 53 9.04 -14.88 1.32
N GLN A 54 8.91 -13.85 0.48
CA GLN A 54 10.01 -12.95 0.13
C GLN A 54 10.19 -11.79 1.11
N ARG A 55 9.12 -11.40 1.81
CA ARG A 55 9.14 -10.23 2.68
C ARG A 55 9.05 -10.64 4.14
N SER A 56 9.86 -10.00 4.99
CA SER A 56 9.79 -10.20 6.44
C SER A 56 8.62 -9.46 7.04
N TYR A 57 8.25 -9.80 8.27
CA TYR A 57 7.24 -9.05 9.03
C TYR A 57 7.63 -7.58 9.18
N GLU A 58 8.88 -7.34 9.53
CA GLU A 58 9.40 -5.98 9.70
C GLU A 58 9.26 -5.17 8.42
N ASN A 59 9.57 -5.80 7.29
CA ASN A 59 9.45 -5.21 5.98
C ASN A 59 8.01 -4.81 5.66
N LEU A 60 7.08 -5.75 5.87
CA LEU A 60 5.65 -5.51 5.62
C LEU A 60 5.10 -4.41 6.51
N GLU A 61 5.52 -4.36 7.77
CA GLU A 61 5.12 -3.30 8.69
C GLU A 61 5.62 -1.93 8.23
N LYS A 62 6.86 -1.86 7.73
CA LYS A 62 7.42 -0.62 7.18
C LYS A 62 6.63 -0.14 5.97
N ILE A 63 6.26 -1.06 5.08
CA ILE A 63 5.47 -0.71 3.90
C ILE A 63 4.09 -0.17 4.30
N LEU A 64 3.41 -0.84 5.22
CA LEU A 64 2.10 -0.41 5.70
C LEU A 64 2.18 0.97 6.38
N GLU A 65 3.20 1.19 7.17
CA GLU A 65 3.44 2.50 7.81
C GLU A 65 3.71 3.58 6.76
N ALA A 66 4.53 3.27 5.74
CA ALA A 66 4.83 4.20 4.67
C ALA A 66 3.58 4.56 3.85
N LEU A 67 2.71 3.59 3.61
CA LEU A 67 1.43 3.84 2.94
C LEU A 67 0.55 4.79 3.74
N GLU A 68 0.45 4.58 5.05
CA GLU A 68 -0.34 5.44 5.92
C GLU A 68 0.23 6.87 5.96
N LYS A 69 1.53 7.00 6.07
CA LYS A 69 2.20 8.32 6.04
C LYS A 69 1.98 9.03 4.72
N THR A 70 2.01 8.29 3.61
CA THR A 70 1.78 8.86 2.28
C THR A 70 0.36 9.41 2.16
N LYS A 71 -0.62 8.68 2.69
CA LYS A 71 -2.01 9.14 2.71
C LYS A 71 -2.17 10.44 3.51
N VAL A 72 -1.51 10.53 4.66
CA VAL A 72 -1.51 11.74 5.49
C VAL A 72 -0.90 12.92 4.73
N ARG A 73 0.25 12.70 4.10
CA ARG A 73 0.93 13.74 3.30
C ARG A 73 0.06 14.23 2.16
N LEU A 74 -0.63 13.31 1.49
CA LEU A 74 -1.53 13.63 0.40
C LEU A 74 -2.67 14.55 0.88
N ARG A 75 -3.27 14.23 2.02
CA ARG A 75 -4.35 15.04 2.61
C ARG A 75 -3.87 16.42 3.07
N ALA A 76 -2.61 16.50 3.49
CA ALA A 76 -2.01 17.75 4.00
C ALA A 76 -1.48 18.66 2.88
N ASN A 77 -1.72 18.32 1.61
CA ASN A 77 -1.24 19.08 0.44
C ASN A 77 0.29 19.20 0.37
N VAL A 78 1.00 18.25 0.95
CA VAL A 78 2.45 18.10 0.75
C VAL A 78 2.67 17.65 -0.69
N ASN A 79 3.83 17.98 -1.26
CA ASN A 79 4.19 17.57 -2.61
C ASN A 79 3.97 16.05 -2.78
N PHE A 80 2.88 15.69 -3.47
CA PHE A 80 2.49 14.28 -3.56
C PHE A 80 3.41 13.47 -4.46
N GLU A 81 4.08 14.09 -5.43
CA GLU A 81 5.05 13.40 -6.27
C GLU A 81 6.22 12.91 -5.43
N LEU A 82 6.75 13.77 -4.56
CA LEU A 82 7.82 13.39 -3.65
C LEU A 82 7.34 12.33 -2.67
N ALA A 83 6.13 12.47 -2.14
CA ALA A 83 5.55 11.49 -1.22
C ALA A 83 5.45 10.11 -1.87
N LEU A 84 5.02 10.04 -3.13
CA LEU A 84 4.94 8.79 -3.88
C LEU A 84 6.32 8.21 -4.17
N GLU A 85 7.29 9.05 -4.52
CA GLU A 85 8.66 8.60 -4.75
C GLU A 85 9.25 7.96 -3.49
N LEU A 86 9.04 8.58 -2.34
CA LEU A 86 9.49 8.03 -1.06
C LEU A 86 8.81 6.70 -0.73
N LEU A 87 7.51 6.60 -1.02
CA LEU A 87 6.77 5.36 -0.82
C LEU A 87 7.32 4.23 -1.69
N PHE A 88 7.47 4.48 -3.00
CA PHE A 88 7.97 3.46 -3.91
C PHE A 88 9.40 3.05 -3.59
N LEU A 89 10.22 3.98 -3.14
CA LEU A 89 11.57 3.68 -2.68
C LEU A 89 11.53 2.73 -1.48
N THR A 90 10.64 2.98 -0.52
CA THR A 90 10.46 2.12 0.65
C THR A 90 10.05 0.71 0.22
N ILE A 91 9.09 0.59 -0.69
CA ILE A 91 8.62 -0.72 -1.16
C ILE A 91 9.75 -1.47 -1.88
N ARG A 92 10.52 -0.75 -2.71
CA ARG A 92 11.59 -1.36 -3.50
C ARG A 92 12.77 -1.82 -2.64
N GLU A 93 13.11 -1.06 -1.62
CA GLU A 93 14.25 -1.37 -0.75
C GLU A 93 13.93 -2.34 0.37
N SER A 94 12.69 -2.65 0.54
CA SER A 94 12.27 -3.51 1.65
C SER A 94 12.39 -5.00 1.34
#